data_9885299fda5d387bd81e5c9aba81768d
#
_entry.id   9885299fda5d387bd81e5c9aba81768d
#
_cell.length_a   1.000
_cell.length_b   1.000
_cell.length_c   1.000
_cell.angle_alpha   90.00
_cell.angle_beta   90.00
_cell.angle_gamma   90.00
#
_symmetry.space_group_name_H-M   'P 1'
#
loop_
_entity.id
_entity.type
_entity.pdbx_description
1 polymer ?
#
loop_
_entity_poly.entity_id
_entity_poly.type
_entity_poly.pdbx_seq_one_letter_code
_entity_poly.pdbx_strand_id
1 'polypeptide(L)'
;NCTFDTGDDCIAIKSGRNADGRKWNIPSENIIVRNCKMKNGHGGVVIGSEISGGYRNLFVENCQMDSPNLDRVIRIKTSTCRGGIIENVFVRDITVGQCREAVLRINLQYENRENCNRNFPPVVRNVHLKNVTCEKSRLGVLIIGLDDDQHVYNISVEDSHFNNVAKGTNDIKGAKDVTLKNLYINGKLVKE
;
A
#
# COMPACT_ATOMS: atom_id res chain seq x y z
N ASN A 1 -12.21 15.24 -4.94
CA ASN A 1 -11.91 16.69 -4.88
C ASN A 1 -11.67 17.17 -3.44
N CYS A 2 -10.84 16.45 -2.66
CA CYS A 2 -10.51 16.80 -1.28
C CYS A 2 -9.02 17.04 -1.12
N THR A 3 -8.65 17.84 -0.12
CA THR A 3 -7.26 17.98 0.32
C THR A 3 -7.14 17.42 1.73
N PHE A 4 -6.17 16.55 1.93
CA PHE A 4 -5.84 15.95 3.22
C PHE A 4 -4.47 16.47 3.68
N ASP A 5 -4.40 16.92 4.92
CA ASP A 5 -3.18 17.36 5.60
C ASP A 5 -3.34 16.94 7.06
N THR A 6 -2.70 15.83 7.43
CA THR A 6 -3.00 15.10 8.67
C THR A 6 -1.74 14.77 9.45
N GLY A 7 -1.89 14.46 10.73
CA GLY A 7 -0.80 13.97 11.58
C GLY A 7 -0.63 12.45 11.56
N ASP A 8 -1.57 11.72 10.95
CA ASP A 8 -1.56 10.25 10.77
C ASP A 8 -1.95 9.92 9.32
N ASP A 9 -2.56 8.79 9.03
CA ASP A 9 -2.95 8.39 7.69
C ASP A 9 -3.96 9.42 7.08
N CYS A 10 -3.76 9.87 5.83
CA CYS A 10 -4.68 10.81 5.18
C CYS A 10 -6.07 10.17 4.97
N ILE A 11 -6.08 8.95 4.43
CA ILE A 11 -7.29 8.12 4.33
C ILE A 11 -6.96 6.77 4.98
N ALA A 12 -7.73 6.37 5.99
CA ALA A 12 -7.53 5.13 6.73
C ALA A 12 -8.75 4.21 6.58
N ILE A 13 -8.62 3.15 5.80
CA ILE A 13 -9.67 2.17 5.54
C ILE A 13 -9.59 1.05 6.57
N LYS A 14 -10.70 0.77 7.22
CA LYS A 14 -10.82 -0.17 8.33
C LYS A 14 -12.03 -1.09 8.14
N SER A 15 -11.97 -2.32 8.68
CA SER A 15 -13.09 -3.29 8.69
C SER A 15 -13.11 -4.15 9.94
N GLY A 16 -12.74 -3.56 11.07
CA GLY A 16 -12.78 -4.21 12.37
C GLY A 16 -11.45 -4.82 12.82
N ARG A 17 -11.33 -5.00 14.12
CA ARG A 17 -10.11 -5.40 14.82
C ARG A 17 -10.21 -6.81 15.34
N ASN A 18 -9.24 -7.67 14.99
CA ASN A 18 -9.05 -9.00 15.56
C ASN A 18 -10.31 -9.88 15.56
N ALA A 19 -10.64 -10.47 16.74
CA ALA A 19 -11.77 -11.37 16.89
C ALA A 19 -13.11 -10.72 16.51
N ASP A 20 -13.32 -9.47 16.87
CA ASP A 20 -14.56 -8.75 16.54
C ASP A 20 -14.72 -8.55 15.03
N GLY A 21 -13.66 -8.11 14.36
CA GLY A 21 -13.67 -7.97 12.91
C GLY A 21 -13.88 -9.30 12.19
N ARG A 22 -13.21 -10.37 12.64
CA ARG A 22 -13.39 -11.72 12.08
C ARG A 22 -14.76 -12.32 12.36
N LYS A 23 -15.33 -12.06 13.55
CA LYS A 23 -16.67 -12.54 13.91
C LYS A 23 -17.74 -12.06 12.92
N TRP A 24 -17.70 -10.80 12.58
CA TRP A 24 -18.66 -10.23 11.64
C TRP A 24 -18.27 -10.50 10.17
N ASN A 25 -16.97 -10.56 9.90
CA ASN A 25 -16.40 -10.84 8.56
C ASN A 25 -17.03 -9.99 7.45
N ILE A 26 -17.26 -8.71 7.74
CA ILE A 26 -17.83 -7.75 6.79
C ILE A 26 -16.69 -6.89 6.26
N PRO A 27 -16.35 -6.96 4.98
CA PRO A 27 -15.30 -6.14 4.39
C PRO A 27 -15.74 -4.69 4.22
N SER A 28 -14.77 -3.78 4.26
CA SER A 28 -14.94 -2.49 3.61
C SER A 28 -14.74 -2.69 2.10
N GLU A 29 -15.59 -2.09 1.28
CA GLU A 29 -15.56 -2.35 -0.16
C GLU A 29 -16.04 -1.19 -1.03
N ASN A 30 -15.72 -1.26 -2.32
CA ASN A 30 -16.21 -0.35 -3.35
C ASN A 30 -15.92 1.13 -3.07
N ILE A 31 -14.68 1.44 -2.68
CA ILE A 31 -14.23 2.80 -2.36
C ILE A 31 -13.51 3.39 -3.57
N ILE A 32 -13.87 4.61 -3.93
CA ILE A 32 -13.22 5.40 -4.97
C ILE A 32 -12.61 6.64 -4.34
N VAL A 33 -11.30 6.83 -4.53
CA VAL A 33 -10.54 8.02 -4.15
C VAL A 33 -10.03 8.67 -5.42
N ARG A 34 -10.59 9.82 -5.80
CA ARG A 34 -10.17 10.49 -7.05
C ARG A 34 -10.09 12.00 -6.92
N ASN A 35 -9.22 12.60 -7.71
CA ASN A 35 -9.02 14.04 -7.79
C ASN A 35 -8.70 14.66 -6.42
N CYS A 36 -7.95 13.96 -5.58
CA CYS A 36 -7.60 14.37 -4.23
C CYS A 36 -6.14 14.80 -4.14
N LYS A 37 -5.85 15.65 -3.15
CA LYS A 37 -4.49 16.05 -2.78
C LYS A 37 -4.18 15.54 -1.38
N MET A 38 -3.05 14.85 -1.22
CA MET A 38 -2.54 14.40 0.08
C MET A 38 -1.22 15.11 0.36
N LYS A 39 -1.12 15.70 1.54
CA LYS A 39 0.07 16.38 2.04
C LYS A 39 0.72 15.56 3.15
N ASN A 40 0.82 16.10 4.37
CA ASN A 40 1.41 15.38 5.49
C ASN A 40 0.57 14.16 5.89
N GLY A 41 1.24 13.11 6.38
CA GLY A 41 0.58 11.91 6.89
C GLY A 41 1.45 10.66 6.88
N HIS A 42 1.07 9.64 7.63
CA HIS A 42 1.76 8.35 7.62
C HIS A 42 1.49 7.52 6.34
N GLY A 43 0.53 7.94 5.54
CA GLY A 43 0.23 7.38 4.23
C GLY A 43 -0.88 8.14 3.53
N GLY A 44 -0.85 8.23 2.20
CA GLY A 44 -1.88 8.88 1.40
C GLY A 44 -3.18 8.09 1.43
N VAL A 45 -3.17 6.87 0.89
CA VAL A 45 -4.30 5.93 1.01
C VAL A 45 -3.81 4.68 1.73
N VAL A 46 -4.41 4.40 2.88
CA VAL A 46 -3.98 3.35 3.78
C VAL A 46 -5.09 2.35 4.05
N ILE A 47 -4.79 1.07 3.86
CA ILE A 47 -5.65 -0.06 4.23
C ILE A 47 -5.05 -0.70 5.49
N GLY A 48 -5.81 -0.73 6.58
CA GLY A 48 -5.40 -1.34 7.84
C GLY A 48 -4.93 -0.35 8.90
N SER A 49 -4.37 -0.85 10.01
CA SER A 49 -4.14 -2.27 10.34
C SER A 49 -5.39 -3.03 10.76
N GLU A 50 -6.42 -2.39 11.31
CA GLU A 50 -7.68 -3.00 11.73
C GLU A 50 -8.54 -3.36 10.51
N ILE A 51 -8.17 -4.45 9.84
CA ILE A 51 -8.75 -4.91 8.58
C ILE A 51 -9.21 -6.37 8.63
N SER A 52 -9.60 -6.82 9.81
CA SER A 52 -9.91 -8.23 10.06
C SER A 52 -11.16 -8.74 9.33
N GLY A 53 -12.07 -7.85 8.96
CA GLY A 53 -13.21 -8.18 8.08
C GLY A 53 -12.86 -8.24 6.60
N GLY A 54 -11.61 -7.90 6.24
CA GLY A 54 -11.16 -7.86 4.84
C GLY A 54 -11.43 -6.52 4.14
N TYR A 55 -10.95 -6.43 2.92
CA TYR A 55 -11.16 -5.29 2.04
C TYR A 55 -11.20 -5.72 0.57
N ARG A 56 -12.06 -5.09 -0.24
CA ARG A 56 -12.07 -5.32 -1.69
C ARG A 56 -12.53 -4.11 -2.50
N ASN A 57 -12.02 -4.02 -3.71
CA ASN A 57 -12.40 -3.04 -4.73
C ASN A 57 -12.10 -1.58 -4.34
N LEU A 58 -10.80 -1.25 -4.21
CA LEU A 58 -10.30 0.12 -4.09
C LEU A 58 -9.90 0.66 -5.47
N PHE A 59 -10.34 1.84 -5.78
CA PHE A 59 -9.89 2.60 -6.95
C PHE A 59 -9.32 3.95 -6.50
N VAL A 60 -8.03 4.17 -6.76
CA VAL A 60 -7.35 5.45 -6.49
C VAL A 60 -6.91 6.01 -7.82
N GLU A 61 -7.43 7.18 -8.21
CA GLU A 61 -7.13 7.73 -9.52
C GLU A 61 -7.00 9.26 -9.52
N ASN A 62 -6.11 9.75 -10.38
CA ASN A 62 -5.89 11.18 -10.60
C ASN A 62 -5.68 11.97 -9.29
N CYS A 63 -4.79 11.48 -8.44
CA CYS A 63 -4.44 12.11 -7.17
C CYS A 63 -3.03 12.68 -7.18
N GLN A 64 -2.83 13.73 -6.40
CA GLN A 64 -1.54 14.37 -6.19
C GLN A 64 -1.11 14.16 -4.74
N MET A 65 0.13 13.76 -4.52
CA MET A 65 0.68 13.54 -3.18
C MET A 65 2.05 14.17 -3.09
N ASP A 66 2.23 15.08 -2.16
CA ASP A 66 3.52 15.78 -2.04
C ASP A 66 3.73 16.35 -0.64
N SER A 67 4.64 15.73 0.11
CA SER A 67 5.17 16.27 1.35
C SER A 67 6.41 15.50 1.82
N PRO A 68 7.41 16.18 2.38
CA PRO A 68 8.51 15.52 3.09
C PRO A 68 8.04 14.76 4.34
N ASN A 69 6.84 15.04 4.82
CA ASN A 69 6.21 14.38 5.96
C ASN A 69 5.14 13.36 5.56
N LEU A 70 4.98 13.08 4.27
CA LEU A 70 4.19 11.95 3.81
C LEU A 70 5.09 10.71 3.80
N ASP A 71 4.79 9.71 4.62
CA ASP A 71 5.66 8.55 4.70
C ASP A 71 5.52 7.64 3.47
N ARG A 72 4.30 7.32 3.05
CA ARG A 72 4.00 6.37 1.96
C ARG A 72 2.85 6.88 1.11
N VAL A 73 2.84 6.52 -0.15
CA VAL A 73 1.75 6.91 -1.06
C VAL A 73 0.56 5.96 -0.91
N ILE A 74 0.78 4.68 -1.22
CA ILE A 74 -0.19 3.60 -1.00
C ILE A 74 0.39 2.66 0.08
N ARG A 75 -0.39 2.42 1.12
CA ARG A 75 0.06 1.62 2.25
C ARG A 75 -0.97 0.56 2.62
N ILE A 76 -0.53 -0.70 2.62
CA ILE A 76 -1.30 -1.83 3.17
C ILE A 76 -0.53 -2.32 4.39
N LYS A 77 -1.16 -2.29 5.56
CA LYS A 77 -0.55 -2.72 6.83
C LYS A 77 -1.49 -3.63 7.57
N THR A 78 -1.03 -4.82 7.90
CA THR A 78 -1.77 -5.83 8.65
C THR A 78 -0.82 -6.79 9.35
N SER A 79 -1.34 -7.77 10.06
CA SER A 79 -0.54 -8.78 10.74
C SER A 79 -1.34 -10.07 10.96
N THR A 80 -0.67 -11.10 11.43
CA THR A 80 -1.30 -12.38 11.78
C THR A 80 -2.28 -12.30 12.95
N CYS A 81 -2.32 -11.16 13.68
CA CYS A 81 -3.40 -10.86 14.64
C CYS A 81 -4.72 -10.55 13.95
N ARG A 82 -4.67 -9.97 12.77
CA ARG A 82 -5.82 -9.43 12.05
C ARG A 82 -6.51 -10.47 11.19
N GLY A 83 -5.74 -11.18 10.38
CA GLY A 83 -6.28 -11.99 9.28
C GLY A 83 -6.91 -11.09 8.20
N GLY A 84 -7.90 -11.65 7.52
CA GLY A 84 -8.67 -10.97 6.47
C GLY A 84 -7.99 -11.04 5.10
N ILE A 85 -8.79 -10.80 4.06
CA ILE A 85 -8.34 -10.75 2.67
C ILE A 85 -8.44 -9.32 2.20
N ILE A 86 -7.36 -8.79 1.65
CA ILE A 86 -7.28 -7.46 1.03
C ILE A 86 -7.03 -7.70 -0.45
N GLU A 87 -7.97 -7.30 -1.30
CA GLU A 87 -7.90 -7.60 -2.72
C GLU A 87 -8.47 -6.53 -3.63
N ASN A 88 -8.07 -6.57 -4.90
CA ASN A 88 -8.57 -5.71 -5.96
C ASN A 88 -8.33 -4.22 -5.65
N VAL A 89 -7.07 -3.85 -5.54
CA VAL A 89 -6.60 -2.47 -5.32
C VAL A 89 -6.03 -1.96 -6.63
N PHE A 90 -6.69 -0.99 -7.23
CA PHE A 90 -6.31 -0.39 -8.52
C PHE A 90 -5.94 1.08 -8.32
N VAL A 91 -4.72 1.43 -8.65
CA VAL A 91 -4.15 2.77 -8.50
C VAL A 91 -3.63 3.23 -9.85
N ARG A 92 -4.08 4.39 -10.31
CA ARG A 92 -3.62 4.92 -11.60
C ARG A 92 -3.54 6.43 -11.61
N ASP A 93 -2.71 6.94 -12.51
CA ASP A 93 -2.60 8.37 -12.79
C ASP A 93 -2.30 9.18 -11.51
N ILE A 94 -1.27 8.77 -10.78
CA ILE A 94 -0.85 9.41 -9.54
C ILE A 94 0.44 10.19 -9.75
N THR A 95 0.43 11.45 -9.35
CA THR A 95 1.62 12.30 -9.34
C THR A 95 2.10 12.51 -7.91
N VAL A 96 3.33 12.07 -7.64
CA VAL A 96 3.97 12.23 -6.33
C VAL A 96 5.16 13.16 -6.45
N GLY A 97 5.13 14.30 -5.76
CA GLY A 97 6.31 15.16 -5.61
C GLY A 97 7.34 14.46 -4.73
N GLN A 98 6.96 14.11 -3.51
CA GLN A 98 7.82 13.34 -2.63
C GLN A 98 7.06 12.55 -1.58
N CYS A 99 7.68 11.44 -1.14
CA CYS A 99 7.31 10.72 0.07
C CYS A 99 8.58 10.19 0.76
N ARG A 100 8.49 9.96 2.07
CA ARG A 100 9.67 9.65 2.88
C ARG A 100 10.17 8.22 2.71
N GLU A 101 9.28 7.24 2.53
CA GLU A 101 9.67 5.82 2.49
C GLU A 101 9.46 5.18 1.13
N ALA A 102 8.23 4.94 0.71
CA ALA A 102 7.95 4.19 -0.51
C ALA A 102 6.66 4.61 -1.19
N VAL A 103 6.61 4.44 -2.51
CA VAL A 103 5.39 4.67 -3.31
C VAL A 103 4.34 3.60 -2.99
N LEU A 104 4.72 2.33 -3.03
CA LEU A 104 3.88 1.22 -2.57
C LEU A 104 4.53 0.54 -1.37
N ARG A 105 3.79 0.43 -0.27
CA ARG A 105 4.20 -0.38 0.86
C ARG A 105 3.13 -1.41 1.24
N ILE A 106 3.50 -2.68 1.24
CA ILE A 106 2.71 -3.79 1.79
C ILE A 106 3.49 -4.37 2.98
N ASN A 107 2.84 -4.48 4.15
CA ASN A 107 3.47 -5.03 5.34
C ASN A 107 2.49 -5.94 6.11
N LEU A 108 2.76 -7.25 6.06
CA LEU A 108 2.00 -8.27 6.79
C LEU A 108 2.58 -8.58 8.18
N GLN A 109 3.70 -7.97 8.51
CA GLN A 109 4.39 -8.08 9.80
C GLN A 109 4.27 -6.76 10.59
N TYR A 110 3.15 -6.03 10.40
CA TYR A 110 2.93 -4.76 11.08
C TYR A 110 2.74 -4.99 12.58
N GLU A 111 3.68 -4.48 13.37
CA GLU A 111 3.70 -4.67 14.82
C GLU A 111 3.18 -3.42 15.54
N ASN A 112 2.21 -3.60 16.39
CA ASN A 112 1.65 -2.55 17.26
C ASN A 112 1.66 -2.95 18.75
N ARG A 113 2.51 -3.91 19.11
CA ARG A 113 2.69 -4.41 20.49
C ARG A 113 1.42 -4.93 21.14
N GLU A 114 0.53 -5.48 20.35
CA GLU A 114 -0.75 -5.97 20.79
C GLU A 114 -0.63 -7.42 21.26
N ASN A 115 -1.20 -7.71 22.45
CA ASN A 115 -1.35 -9.08 22.89
C ASN A 115 -2.54 -9.72 22.18
N CYS A 116 -2.28 -10.64 21.26
CA CYS A 116 -3.29 -11.24 20.40
C CYS A 116 -2.90 -12.65 19.97
N ASN A 117 -3.89 -13.43 19.57
CA ASN A 117 -3.65 -14.68 18.86
C ASN A 117 -3.19 -14.38 17.42
N ARG A 118 -2.03 -14.93 17.04
CA ARG A 118 -1.37 -14.69 15.72
C ARG A 118 -1.58 -15.81 14.70
N ASN A 119 -2.61 -16.63 14.89
CA ASN A 119 -2.91 -17.76 14.00
C ASN A 119 -3.87 -17.38 12.84
N PHE A 120 -3.85 -16.12 12.45
CA PHE A 120 -4.72 -15.60 11.39
C PHE A 120 -3.89 -14.91 10.31
N PRO A 121 -3.22 -15.66 9.42
CA PRO A 121 -2.45 -15.06 8.34
C PRO A 121 -3.38 -14.26 7.41
N PRO A 122 -3.09 -12.98 7.16
CA PRO A 122 -3.82 -12.20 6.18
C PRO A 122 -3.38 -12.54 4.75
N VAL A 123 -4.22 -12.20 3.78
CA VAL A 123 -3.89 -12.30 2.35
C VAL A 123 -4.01 -10.92 1.70
N VAL A 124 -2.99 -10.55 0.90
CA VAL A 124 -3.02 -9.36 0.04
C VAL A 124 -2.79 -9.80 -1.40
N ARG A 125 -3.74 -9.49 -2.28
CA ARG A 125 -3.66 -9.90 -3.69
C ARG A 125 -4.31 -8.91 -4.64
N ASN A 126 -3.95 -9.00 -5.93
CA ASN A 126 -4.51 -8.17 -6.98
C ASN A 126 -4.34 -6.67 -6.65
N VAL A 127 -3.09 -6.23 -6.47
CA VAL A 127 -2.72 -4.83 -6.22
C VAL A 127 -1.98 -4.30 -7.44
N HIS A 128 -2.56 -3.37 -8.15
CA HIS A 128 -2.07 -2.90 -9.43
C HIS A 128 -1.89 -1.39 -9.43
N LEU A 129 -0.66 -0.94 -9.67
CA LEU A 129 -0.31 0.46 -9.85
C LEU A 129 0.04 0.71 -11.33
N LYS A 130 -0.53 1.73 -11.93
CA LYS A 130 -0.23 2.11 -13.31
C LYS A 130 -0.12 3.62 -13.48
N ASN A 131 0.84 4.05 -14.30
CA ASN A 131 1.07 5.46 -14.59
C ASN A 131 1.25 6.30 -13.32
N VAL A 132 2.23 5.91 -12.50
CA VAL A 132 2.59 6.60 -11.26
C VAL A 132 3.94 7.27 -11.42
N THR A 133 4.02 8.57 -11.16
CA THR A 133 5.27 9.31 -11.13
C THR A 133 5.62 9.70 -9.70
N CYS A 134 6.89 9.58 -9.32
CA CYS A 134 7.38 10.03 -8.01
C CYS A 134 8.74 10.71 -8.19
N GLU A 135 8.87 11.95 -7.71
CA GLU A 135 10.13 12.70 -7.85
C GLU A 135 11.13 12.44 -6.73
N LYS A 136 10.68 11.96 -5.56
CA LYS A 136 11.59 11.64 -4.47
C LYS A 136 10.99 10.65 -3.48
N SER A 137 11.74 9.58 -3.20
CA SER A 137 11.41 8.58 -2.17
C SER A 137 12.67 7.87 -1.67
N ARG A 138 12.55 7.05 -0.65
CA ARG A 138 13.65 6.16 -0.22
C ARG A 138 13.70 4.88 -1.05
N LEU A 139 12.57 4.29 -1.33
CA LEU A 139 12.36 3.06 -2.12
C LEU A 139 11.22 3.27 -3.12
N GLY A 140 11.19 2.54 -4.21
CA GLY A 140 10.02 2.48 -5.10
C GLY A 140 8.92 1.65 -4.46
N VAL A 141 9.13 0.34 -4.39
CA VAL A 141 8.21 -0.63 -3.80
C VAL A 141 8.86 -1.29 -2.59
N LEU A 142 8.10 -1.44 -1.51
CA LEU A 142 8.51 -2.13 -0.29
C LEU A 142 7.43 -3.14 0.11
N ILE A 143 7.75 -4.43 0.01
CA ILE A 143 6.87 -5.52 0.41
C ILE A 143 7.55 -6.33 1.52
N ILE A 144 6.84 -6.49 2.63
CA ILE A 144 7.23 -7.34 3.75
C ILE A 144 6.07 -8.32 3.97
N GLY A 145 6.13 -9.45 3.28
CA GLY A 145 5.19 -10.55 3.43
C GLY A 145 5.45 -11.37 4.68
N LEU A 146 4.87 -12.55 4.77
CA LEU A 146 5.22 -13.56 5.76
C LEU A 146 6.43 -14.35 5.28
N ASP A 147 6.88 -15.33 6.07
CA ASP A 147 8.08 -16.12 5.76
C ASP A 147 7.91 -16.99 4.49
N ASP A 148 6.66 -17.33 4.15
CA ASP A 148 6.31 -17.92 2.87
C ASP A 148 5.81 -16.83 1.89
N ASP A 149 5.78 -17.13 0.61
CA ASP A 149 5.32 -16.23 -0.45
C ASP A 149 3.83 -16.39 -0.80
N GLN A 150 3.06 -17.12 0.01
CA GLN A 150 1.67 -17.49 -0.30
C GLN A 150 0.65 -16.39 0.06
N HIS A 151 1.06 -15.40 0.82
CA HIS A 151 0.16 -14.41 1.43
C HIS A 151 0.16 -13.04 0.73
N VAL A 152 1.14 -12.77 -0.14
CA VAL A 152 1.17 -11.58 -1.00
C VAL A 152 1.42 -12.03 -2.43
N TYR A 153 0.47 -11.81 -3.33
CA TYR A 153 0.62 -12.23 -4.72
C TYR A 153 -0.21 -11.44 -5.72
N ASN A 154 0.17 -11.55 -7.00
CA ASN A 154 -0.42 -10.81 -8.10
C ASN A 154 -0.37 -9.30 -7.85
N ILE A 155 0.85 -8.78 -7.75
CA ILE A 155 1.14 -7.36 -7.54
C ILE A 155 1.77 -6.82 -8.81
N SER A 156 1.30 -5.70 -9.34
CA SER A 156 1.97 -5.07 -10.47
C SER A 156 2.21 -3.58 -10.29
N VAL A 157 3.35 -3.12 -10.85
CA VAL A 157 3.65 -1.70 -11.06
C VAL A 157 4.05 -1.53 -12.51
N GLU A 158 3.24 -0.79 -13.26
CA GLU A 158 3.38 -0.67 -14.70
C GLU A 158 3.49 0.79 -15.14
N ASP A 159 4.22 1.03 -16.24
CA ASP A 159 4.30 2.32 -16.92
C ASP A 159 4.60 3.49 -15.96
N SER A 160 5.55 3.30 -15.05
CA SER A 160 5.78 4.20 -13.91
C SER A 160 7.23 4.68 -13.81
N HIS A 161 7.42 5.89 -13.28
CA HIS A 161 8.72 6.53 -13.16
C HIS A 161 8.95 7.05 -11.75
N PHE A 162 9.98 6.52 -11.08
CA PHE A 162 10.39 6.94 -9.74
C PHE A 162 11.79 7.54 -9.81
N ASN A 163 11.88 8.85 -9.60
CA ASN A 163 13.12 9.61 -9.63
C ASN A 163 13.65 9.83 -8.22
N ASN A 164 14.94 10.13 -8.10
CA ASN A 164 15.61 10.39 -6.83
C ASN A 164 15.25 9.39 -5.72
N VAL A 165 15.16 8.11 -6.10
CA VAL A 165 14.98 7.01 -5.16
C VAL A 165 16.30 6.75 -4.45
N ALA A 166 16.38 7.08 -3.15
CA ALA A 166 17.63 7.12 -2.42
C ALA A 166 18.37 5.77 -2.35
N LYS A 167 17.63 4.66 -2.29
CA LYS A 167 18.21 3.31 -2.36
C LYS A 167 18.40 2.79 -3.78
N GLY A 168 17.85 3.49 -4.79
CA GLY A 168 17.94 3.13 -6.19
C GLY A 168 17.27 1.79 -6.54
N THR A 169 16.36 1.28 -5.71
CA THR A 169 15.79 -0.06 -5.86
C THR A 169 14.43 -0.23 -5.16
N ASN A 170 13.87 -1.42 -5.33
CA ASN A 170 12.76 -1.97 -4.56
C ASN A 170 13.30 -2.93 -3.48
N ASP A 171 12.50 -3.24 -2.46
CA ASP A 171 12.77 -4.30 -1.46
C ASP A 171 11.50 -5.15 -1.32
N ILE A 172 11.53 -6.37 -1.86
CA ILE A 172 10.37 -7.25 -1.97
C ILE A 172 10.72 -8.60 -1.34
N LYS A 173 10.00 -8.96 -0.28
CA LYS A 173 10.19 -10.21 0.47
C LYS A 173 8.84 -10.83 0.81
N GLY A 174 8.75 -12.17 0.73
CA GLY A 174 7.53 -12.91 1.06
C GLY A 174 6.36 -12.58 0.14
N ALA A 175 6.63 -12.48 -1.17
CA ALA A 175 5.63 -12.22 -2.21
C ALA A 175 5.97 -12.99 -3.48
N LYS A 176 4.95 -13.39 -4.24
CA LYS A 176 5.09 -14.01 -5.56
C LYS A 176 4.25 -13.30 -6.62
N ASP A 177 4.49 -13.63 -7.87
CA ASP A 177 3.79 -13.04 -9.01
C ASP A 177 3.81 -11.50 -8.95
N VAL A 178 5.01 -10.94 -8.76
CA VAL A 178 5.24 -9.49 -8.74
C VAL A 178 5.80 -9.06 -10.09
N THR A 179 5.04 -8.26 -10.82
CA THR A 179 5.39 -7.73 -12.15
C THR A 179 5.77 -6.25 -12.07
N LEU A 180 6.94 -5.90 -12.59
CA LEU A 180 7.48 -4.54 -12.63
C LEU A 180 7.71 -4.10 -14.09
N LYS A 181 6.62 -3.95 -14.84
CA LYS A 181 6.65 -3.70 -16.28
C LYS A 181 6.80 -2.22 -16.60
N ASN A 182 7.78 -1.87 -17.44
CA ASN A 182 8.08 -0.46 -17.79
C ASN A 182 8.21 0.44 -16.54
N LEU A 183 8.75 -0.08 -15.47
CA LEU A 183 9.09 0.69 -14.27
C LEU A 183 10.52 1.23 -14.41
N TYR A 184 10.66 2.53 -14.30
CA TYR A 184 11.96 3.19 -14.27
C TYR A 184 12.27 3.71 -12.86
N ILE A 185 13.46 3.37 -12.37
CA ILE A 185 13.99 3.92 -11.11
C ILE A 185 15.27 4.69 -11.43
N ASN A 186 15.30 5.98 -11.11
CA ASN A 186 16.43 6.86 -11.38
C ASN A 186 16.86 6.81 -12.85
N GLY A 187 15.89 6.79 -13.77
CA GLY A 187 16.11 6.72 -15.21
C GLY A 187 16.52 5.35 -15.77
N LYS A 188 16.62 4.32 -14.93
CA LYS A 188 16.98 2.96 -15.35
C LYS A 188 15.75 2.06 -15.31
N LEU A 189 15.53 1.33 -16.41
CA LEU A 189 14.49 0.30 -16.47
C LEU A 189 14.80 -0.79 -15.44
N VAL A 190 13.83 -1.07 -14.58
CA VAL A 190 13.91 -2.20 -13.64
C VAL A 190 13.76 -3.49 -14.44
N LYS A 191 14.70 -4.41 -14.28
CA LYS A 191 14.60 -5.74 -14.89
C LYS A 191 13.68 -6.60 -14.03
N GLU A 192 12.81 -7.34 -14.69
CA GLU A 192 11.98 -8.38 -14.07
C GLU A 192 12.82 -9.50 -13.49
#